data_6f2d60fc455d889101bb99b18543d131
#
_entry.id   6f2d60fc455d889101bb99b18543d131
#
_cell.length_a   1.000
_cell.length_b   1.000
_cell.length_c   1.000
_cell.angle_alpha   90.00
_cell.angle_beta   90.00
_cell.angle_gamma   90.00
#
_symmetry.space_group_name_H-M   'P 1'
#
loop_
_entity.id
_entity.type
_entity.pdbx_description
1 polymer ?
#
loop_
_entity_poly.entity_id
_entity_poly.type
_entity_poly.pdbx_seq_one_letter_code
_entity_poly.pdbx_strand_id
1 'polypeptide(L)'
;MEEQRICRKILQKLNFADRSDFDGIAEIVKELLGKSEGAWINPPFYCDYGSHIEVGKNFFANYNCTIIDVAKVKIGDNCQMAPNVSIYTAGHPIYPDTRNSAFEYGKEVTIGDNVWLGGNTVVCPGVHIGDNVVIGAGSVVTKDIPDWSIAAGNPCRVIRKITDEDRRKLFHNEEIDDEAWDMICAQAEK
;
A
#
# COMPACT_ATOMS: atom_id res chain seq x y z
N MET A 1 -23.94 -0.34 4.01
CA MET A 1 -24.48 0.66 3.03
C MET A 1 -24.28 2.10 3.47
N GLU A 2 -24.55 2.48 4.74
CA GLU A 2 -24.34 3.88 5.17
C GLU A 2 -22.84 4.27 5.19
N GLU A 3 -21.98 3.42 5.73
CA GLU A 3 -20.53 3.63 5.74
C GLU A 3 -19.96 3.83 4.32
N GLN A 4 -20.38 3.01 3.36
CA GLN A 4 -19.96 3.18 1.96
C GLN A 4 -20.45 4.52 1.35
N ARG A 5 -21.63 5.01 1.74
CA ARG A 5 -22.10 6.32 1.30
C ARG A 5 -21.25 7.45 1.86
N ILE A 6 -20.86 7.33 3.14
CA ILE A 6 -19.96 8.29 3.79
C ILE A 6 -18.60 8.26 3.07
N CYS A 7 -18.00 7.08 2.90
CA CYS A 7 -16.74 6.90 2.20
C CYS A 7 -16.76 7.53 0.79
N ARG A 8 -17.80 7.26 -0.01
CA ARG A 8 -17.92 7.81 -1.36
C ARG A 8 -17.98 9.33 -1.39
N LYS A 9 -18.61 9.97 -0.38
CA LYS A 9 -18.62 11.45 -0.27
C LYS A 9 -17.23 12.00 0.05
N ILE A 10 -16.49 11.32 0.95
CA ILE A 10 -15.13 11.72 1.30
C ILE A 10 -14.19 11.52 0.11
N LEU A 11 -14.28 10.38 -0.59
CA LEU A 11 -13.51 10.11 -1.81
C LEU A 11 -13.82 11.14 -2.92
N GLN A 12 -15.06 11.59 -3.04
CA GLN A 12 -15.39 12.65 -3.98
C GLN A 12 -14.68 13.96 -3.61
N LYS A 13 -14.68 14.35 -2.31
CA LYS A 13 -13.90 15.52 -1.84
C LYS A 13 -12.41 15.35 -2.17
N LEU A 14 -11.82 14.20 -1.85
CA LEU A 14 -10.39 13.92 -2.07
C LEU A 14 -10.02 13.97 -3.55
N ASN A 15 -10.77 13.26 -4.39
CA ASN A 15 -10.42 13.07 -5.79
C ASN A 15 -10.64 14.32 -6.67
N PHE A 16 -11.43 15.27 -6.19
CA PHE A 16 -11.66 16.57 -6.84
C PHE A 16 -11.06 17.76 -6.08
N ALA A 17 -10.24 17.50 -5.03
CA ALA A 17 -9.55 18.54 -4.29
C ALA A 17 -8.55 19.28 -5.19
N ASP A 18 -8.29 20.55 -4.86
CA ASP A 18 -7.17 21.28 -5.42
C ASP A 18 -5.86 20.60 -4.98
N ARG A 19 -5.11 20.10 -5.94
CA ARG A 19 -3.87 19.34 -5.68
C ARG A 19 -2.74 20.18 -5.09
N SER A 20 -2.86 21.50 -5.09
CA SER A 20 -1.93 22.41 -4.43
C SER A 20 -2.28 22.68 -2.97
N ASP A 21 -3.48 22.31 -2.53
CA ASP A 21 -3.94 22.41 -1.13
C ASP A 21 -3.51 21.17 -0.33
N PHE A 22 -2.25 21.14 0.06
CA PHE A 22 -1.67 20.00 0.78
C PHE A 22 -2.32 19.78 2.15
N ASP A 23 -2.62 20.86 2.88
CA ASP A 23 -3.23 20.78 4.21
C ASP A 23 -4.67 20.27 4.11
N GLY A 24 -5.45 20.78 3.15
CA GLY A 24 -6.82 20.33 2.89
C GLY A 24 -6.87 18.85 2.50
N ILE A 25 -5.94 18.37 1.65
CA ILE A 25 -5.83 16.95 1.29
C ILE A 25 -5.51 16.11 2.54
N ALA A 26 -4.57 16.52 3.38
CA ALA A 26 -4.19 15.79 4.59
C ALA A 26 -5.37 15.63 5.57
N GLU A 27 -6.18 16.67 5.76
CA GLU A 27 -7.39 16.59 6.59
C GLU A 27 -8.46 15.65 6.00
N ILE A 28 -8.65 15.65 4.67
CA ILE A 28 -9.58 14.72 4.00
C ILE A 28 -9.10 13.28 4.15
N VAL A 29 -7.80 13.02 4.00
CA VAL A 29 -7.20 11.69 4.20
C VAL A 29 -7.41 11.20 5.63
N LYS A 30 -7.25 12.08 6.62
CA LYS A 30 -7.52 11.77 8.03
C LYS A 30 -8.99 11.47 8.31
N GLU A 31 -9.94 12.17 7.62
CA GLU A 31 -11.37 11.87 7.69
C GLU A 31 -11.69 10.51 7.07
N LEU A 32 -10.96 10.10 6.00
CA LEU A 32 -11.22 8.89 5.23
C LEU A 32 -10.79 7.62 5.95
N LEU A 33 -9.58 7.62 6.54
CA LEU A 33 -8.96 6.40 7.06
C LEU A 33 -9.40 6.08 8.49
N GLY A 34 -9.53 4.79 8.82
CA GLY A 34 -9.87 4.34 10.17
C GLY A 34 -8.81 4.70 11.21
N LYS A 35 -7.53 4.64 10.81
CA LYS A 35 -6.40 5.13 11.60
C LYS A 35 -5.30 5.62 10.66
N SER A 36 -4.71 6.79 10.97
CA SER A 36 -3.52 7.28 10.26
C SER A 36 -2.68 8.16 11.19
N GLU A 37 -1.35 8.09 11.02
CA GLU A 37 -0.37 8.89 11.74
C GLU A 37 0.51 9.65 10.73
N GLY A 38 -0.07 10.65 10.05
CA GLY A 38 0.64 11.45 9.04
C GLY A 38 0.67 10.78 7.65
N ALA A 39 -0.45 10.18 7.23
CA ALA A 39 -0.58 9.58 5.91
C ALA A 39 -0.65 10.64 4.81
N TRP A 40 0.02 10.36 3.69
CA TRP A 40 -0.10 11.14 2.46
C TRP A 40 -0.62 10.27 1.32
N ILE A 41 -1.71 10.72 0.70
CA ILE A 41 -2.33 10.04 -0.45
C ILE A 41 -2.47 11.03 -1.60
N ASN A 42 -1.82 10.73 -2.73
CA ASN A 42 -2.02 11.48 -3.96
C ASN A 42 -3.32 11.07 -4.66
N PRO A 43 -4.28 11.97 -4.84
CA PRO A 43 -5.50 11.65 -5.58
C PRO A 43 -5.23 11.47 -7.08
N PRO A 44 -6.03 10.63 -7.79
CA PRO A 44 -7.19 9.94 -7.25
C PRO A 44 -6.82 8.68 -6.45
N PHE A 45 -7.66 8.37 -5.46
CA PHE A 45 -7.59 7.18 -4.62
C PHE A 45 -8.96 6.52 -4.51
N TYR A 46 -9.03 5.21 -4.33
CA TYR A 46 -10.28 4.48 -4.27
C TYR A 46 -10.29 3.44 -3.15
N CYS A 47 -11.39 3.37 -2.41
CA CYS A 47 -11.67 2.32 -1.42
C CYS A 47 -13.19 2.15 -1.25
N ASP A 48 -13.60 1.10 -0.52
CA ASP A 48 -15.02 0.82 -0.27
C ASP A 48 -15.54 1.50 0.99
N TYR A 49 -14.78 1.43 2.08
CA TYR A 49 -15.17 1.94 3.39
C TYR A 49 -14.23 3.02 3.93
N GLY A 50 -12.91 2.91 3.66
CA GLY A 50 -11.87 3.76 4.21
C GLY A 50 -11.64 3.52 5.72
N SER A 51 -12.70 3.39 6.49
CA SER A 51 -12.66 3.11 7.94
C SER A 51 -12.01 1.76 8.30
N HIS A 52 -11.88 0.83 7.36
CA HIS A 52 -11.19 -0.44 7.56
C HIS A 52 -9.69 -0.37 7.24
N ILE A 53 -9.19 0.77 6.79
CA ILE A 53 -7.79 0.98 6.45
C ILE A 53 -7.09 1.66 7.63
N GLU A 54 -6.09 0.98 8.19
CA GLU A 54 -5.24 1.49 9.27
C GLU A 54 -3.81 1.59 8.74
N VAL A 55 -3.20 2.79 8.85
CA VAL A 55 -1.82 3.03 8.40
C VAL A 55 -0.98 3.66 9.50
N GLY A 56 0.29 3.31 9.53
CA GLY A 56 1.28 3.86 10.44
C GLY A 56 1.82 5.22 10.00
N LYS A 57 2.94 5.62 10.62
CA LYS A 57 3.62 6.89 10.34
C LYS A 57 4.24 6.90 8.96
N ASN A 58 4.29 8.09 8.35
CA ASN A 58 4.94 8.32 7.06
C ASN A 58 4.43 7.41 5.93
N PHE A 59 3.17 6.96 6.02
CA PHE A 59 2.55 6.22 4.93
C PHE A 59 2.38 7.13 3.70
N PHE A 60 2.79 6.62 2.54
CA PHE A 60 2.67 7.30 1.26
C PHE A 60 1.97 6.42 0.22
N ALA A 61 0.89 6.92 -0.39
CA ALA A 61 0.27 6.31 -1.56
C ALA A 61 0.33 7.25 -2.76
N ASN A 62 0.89 6.78 -3.85
CA ASN A 62 0.97 7.51 -5.10
C ASN A 62 -0.37 7.45 -5.87
N TYR A 63 -0.43 8.03 -7.06
CA TYR A 63 -1.65 8.18 -7.87
C TYR A 63 -2.31 6.84 -8.21
N ASN A 64 -3.64 6.84 -8.27
CA ASN A 64 -4.49 5.73 -8.70
C ASN A 64 -4.37 4.46 -7.82
N CYS A 65 -3.96 4.59 -6.57
CA CYS A 65 -3.98 3.45 -5.67
C CYS A 65 -5.42 3.08 -5.30
N THR A 66 -5.67 1.77 -5.16
CA THR A 66 -6.99 1.23 -4.84
C THR A 66 -6.88 0.23 -3.69
N ILE A 67 -7.68 0.41 -2.65
CA ILE A 67 -7.77 -0.54 -1.54
C ILE A 67 -9.23 -0.99 -1.38
N ILE A 68 -9.55 -2.22 -1.79
CA ILE A 68 -10.87 -2.81 -1.57
C ILE A 68 -10.91 -3.41 -0.17
N ASP A 69 -11.39 -2.62 0.78
CA ASP A 69 -11.32 -2.85 2.21
C ASP A 69 -12.61 -3.45 2.81
N VAL A 70 -13.14 -4.52 2.17
CA VAL A 70 -14.26 -5.31 2.73
C VAL A 70 -13.88 -5.94 4.07
N ALA A 71 -12.64 -6.40 4.22
CA ALA A 71 -12.01 -6.71 5.51
C ALA A 71 -10.92 -5.68 5.84
N LYS A 72 -10.35 -5.75 7.04
CA LYS A 72 -9.31 -4.82 7.47
C LYS A 72 -8.05 -4.89 6.60
N VAL A 73 -7.45 -3.72 6.39
CA VAL A 73 -6.12 -3.54 5.82
C VAL A 73 -5.27 -2.80 6.84
N LYS A 74 -4.19 -3.43 7.30
CA LYS A 74 -3.25 -2.84 8.25
C LYS A 74 -1.90 -2.67 7.58
N ILE A 75 -1.37 -1.46 7.59
CA ILE A 75 -0.09 -1.10 6.99
C ILE A 75 0.75 -0.42 8.05
N GLY A 76 1.99 -0.86 8.21
CA GLY A 76 2.93 -0.34 9.18
C GLY A 76 3.52 1.04 8.83
N ASP A 77 4.58 1.40 9.54
CA ASP A 77 5.27 2.67 9.39
C ASP A 77 6.15 2.72 8.12
N ASN A 78 6.35 3.92 7.55
CA ASN A 78 7.23 4.19 6.41
C ASN A 78 6.92 3.37 5.16
N CYS A 79 5.67 2.98 4.95
CA CYS A 79 5.27 2.23 3.78
C CYS A 79 5.02 3.15 2.59
N GLN A 80 5.49 2.73 1.41
CA GLN A 80 5.36 3.47 0.17
C GLN A 80 4.68 2.62 -0.90
N MET A 81 3.57 3.13 -1.42
CA MET A 81 2.85 2.55 -2.55
C MET A 81 3.11 3.40 -3.80
N ALA A 82 3.73 2.81 -4.81
CA ALA A 82 3.91 3.44 -6.12
C ALA A 82 2.57 3.53 -6.89
N PRO A 83 2.52 4.20 -8.05
CA PRO A 83 1.26 4.37 -8.80
C PRO A 83 0.57 3.06 -9.15
N ASN A 84 -0.76 3.08 -9.13
CA ASN A 84 -1.64 1.96 -9.50
C ASN A 84 -1.48 0.70 -8.62
N VAL A 85 -0.95 0.82 -7.41
CA VAL A 85 -0.94 -0.30 -6.46
C VAL A 85 -2.36 -0.60 -6.02
N SER A 86 -2.70 -1.90 -5.98
CA SER A 86 -4.02 -2.37 -5.59
C SER A 86 -3.92 -3.39 -4.45
N ILE A 87 -4.70 -3.20 -3.40
CA ILE A 87 -4.82 -4.13 -2.27
C ILE A 87 -6.27 -4.61 -2.21
N TYR A 88 -6.49 -5.91 -2.29
CA TYR A 88 -7.83 -6.48 -2.28
C TYR A 88 -8.01 -7.39 -1.07
N THR A 89 -9.04 -7.14 -0.28
CA THR A 89 -9.45 -8.03 0.82
C THR A 89 -10.66 -8.88 0.47
N ALA A 90 -11.41 -8.49 -0.57
CA ALA A 90 -12.63 -9.15 -1.02
C ALA A 90 -12.37 -10.35 -1.93
N GLY A 91 -13.23 -11.34 -1.83
CA GLY A 91 -13.24 -12.48 -2.73
C GLY A 91 -14.63 -13.10 -2.88
N HIS A 92 -14.83 -13.82 -3.97
CA HIS A 92 -16.07 -14.51 -4.25
C HIS A 92 -15.83 -16.02 -4.41
N PRO A 93 -16.85 -16.87 -4.16
CA PRO A 93 -16.75 -18.31 -4.39
C PRO A 93 -16.36 -18.65 -5.83
N ILE A 94 -15.55 -19.70 -5.99
CA ILE A 94 -15.11 -20.17 -7.31
C ILE A 94 -16.30 -20.76 -8.09
N TYR A 95 -17.16 -21.52 -7.40
CA TYR A 95 -18.29 -22.19 -8.04
C TYR A 95 -19.38 -21.20 -8.45
N PRO A 96 -19.89 -21.23 -9.69
CA PRO A 96 -20.80 -20.22 -10.22
C PRO A 96 -22.07 -20.00 -9.40
N ASP A 97 -22.77 -21.08 -9.03
CA ASP A 97 -24.04 -20.96 -8.32
C ASP A 97 -23.88 -20.28 -6.96
N THR A 98 -22.82 -20.64 -6.23
CA THR A 98 -22.48 -20.00 -4.96
C THR A 98 -22.11 -18.54 -5.14
N ARG A 99 -21.32 -18.21 -6.18
CA ARG A 99 -20.95 -16.82 -6.49
C ARG A 99 -22.16 -16.00 -6.91
N ASN A 100 -23.07 -16.58 -7.69
CA ASN A 100 -24.27 -15.90 -8.19
C ASN A 100 -25.31 -15.62 -7.09
N SER A 101 -25.16 -16.24 -5.91
CA SER A 101 -25.95 -15.89 -4.71
C SER A 101 -25.55 -14.54 -4.09
N ALA A 102 -24.63 -13.82 -4.72
CA ALA A 102 -24.03 -12.57 -4.22
C ALA A 102 -23.22 -12.75 -2.91
N PHE A 103 -22.80 -13.98 -2.61
CA PHE A 103 -21.92 -14.22 -1.46
C PHE A 103 -20.52 -13.63 -1.73
N GLU A 104 -20.07 -12.82 -0.79
CA GLU A 104 -18.75 -12.21 -0.75
C GLU A 104 -18.08 -12.51 0.59
N TYR A 105 -16.79 -12.71 0.61
CA TYR A 105 -16.00 -12.84 1.83
C TYR A 105 -14.84 -11.86 1.84
N GLY A 106 -14.43 -11.45 3.04
CA GLY A 106 -13.24 -10.63 3.24
C GLY A 106 -12.17 -11.40 3.97
N LYS A 107 -10.89 -11.19 3.58
CA LYS A 107 -9.71 -11.65 4.32
C LYS A 107 -8.77 -10.49 4.54
N GLU A 108 -8.42 -10.27 5.82
CA GLU A 108 -7.51 -9.19 6.23
C GLU A 108 -6.18 -9.28 5.46
N VAL A 109 -5.66 -8.12 5.04
CA VAL A 109 -4.31 -7.98 4.51
C VAL A 109 -3.49 -7.19 5.51
N THR A 110 -2.28 -7.67 5.79
CA THR A 110 -1.34 -6.99 6.67
C THR A 110 -0.02 -6.73 5.96
N ILE A 111 0.52 -5.54 6.12
CA ILE A 111 1.79 -5.10 5.55
C ILE A 111 2.60 -4.50 6.69
N GLY A 112 3.81 -4.98 6.90
CA GLY A 112 4.71 -4.53 7.96
C GLY A 112 5.31 -3.15 7.72
N ASP A 113 6.36 -2.84 8.46
CA ASP A 113 7.07 -1.57 8.39
C ASP A 113 8.06 -1.51 7.22
N ASN A 114 8.37 -0.31 6.72
CA ASN A 114 9.39 -0.05 5.69
C ASN A 114 9.18 -0.86 4.41
N VAL A 115 7.93 -1.02 3.97
CA VAL A 115 7.60 -1.78 2.76
C VAL A 115 7.47 -0.84 1.56
N TRP A 116 8.11 -1.20 0.46
CA TRP A 116 7.92 -0.53 -0.83
C TRP A 116 7.19 -1.44 -1.81
N LEU A 117 5.98 -1.04 -2.21
CA LEU A 117 5.21 -1.70 -3.26
C LEU A 117 5.43 -0.98 -4.59
N GLY A 118 6.12 -1.62 -5.51
CA GLY A 118 6.36 -1.12 -6.88
C GLY A 118 5.07 -0.93 -7.67
N GLY A 119 5.10 -0.06 -8.67
CA GLY A 119 3.90 0.30 -9.44
C GLY A 119 3.18 -0.90 -10.05
N ASN A 120 1.85 -0.80 -10.13
CA ASN A 120 0.97 -1.88 -10.62
C ASN A 120 1.05 -3.19 -9.83
N THR A 121 1.54 -3.17 -8.59
CA THR A 121 1.47 -4.33 -7.70
C THR A 121 0.03 -4.59 -7.29
N VAL A 122 -0.36 -5.87 -7.27
CA VAL A 122 -1.63 -6.34 -6.73
C VAL A 122 -1.36 -7.23 -5.52
N VAL A 123 -1.97 -6.92 -4.37
CA VAL A 123 -1.94 -7.75 -3.16
C VAL A 123 -3.28 -8.45 -3.01
N CYS A 124 -3.27 -9.80 -2.97
CA CYS A 124 -4.47 -10.62 -2.90
C CYS A 124 -5.00 -10.78 -1.46
N PRO A 125 -6.28 -11.16 -1.30
CA PRO A 125 -6.92 -11.33 0.01
C PRO A 125 -6.18 -12.31 0.92
N GLY A 126 -5.99 -11.91 2.18
CA GLY A 126 -5.40 -12.74 3.23
C GLY A 126 -3.87 -12.81 3.22
N VAL A 127 -3.20 -12.00 2.42
CA VAL A 127 -1.74 -11.95 2.34
C VAL A 127 -1.17 -11.17 3.51
N HIS A 128 -0.07 -11.69 4.07
CA HIS A 128 0.82 -10.99 4.98
C HIS A 128 2.16 -10.66 4.30
N ILE A 129 2.55 -9.38 4.30
CA ILE A 129 3.87 -8.92 3.88
C ILE A 129 4.61 -8.45 5.14
N GLY A 130 5.78 -9.03 5.41
CA GLY A 130 6.60 -8.70 6.57
C GLY A 130 7.28 -7.34 6.48
N ASP A 131 8.19 -7.07 7.40
CA ASP A 131 8.93 -5.81 7.49
C ASP A 131 10.10 -5.75 6.49
N ASN A 132 10.48 -4.53 6.11
CA ASN A 132 11.65 -4.27 5.27
C ASN A 132 11.60 -5.04 3.93
N VAL A 133 10.45 -4.97 3.24
CA VAL A 133 10.19 -5.72 2.00
C VAL A 133 10.10 -4.79 0.82
N VAL A 134 10.67 -5.20 -0.30
CA VAL A 134 10.49 -4.57 -1.62
C VAL A 134 9.72 -5.52 -2.54
N ILE A 135 8.60 -5.06 -3.06
CA ILE A 135 7.83 -5.76 -4.09
C ILE A 135 8.07 -5.06 -5.44
N GLY A 136 8.65 -5.79 -6.39
CA GLY A 136 8.90 -5.29 -7.75
C GLY A 136 7.63 -4.94 -8.51
N ALA A 137 7.70 -3.93 -9.38
CA ALA A 137 6.56 -3.46 -10.16
C ALA A 137 5.89 -4.58 -10.99
N GLY A 138 4.56 -4.49 -11.17
CA GLY A 138 3.76 -5.47 -11.92
C GLY A 138 3.56 -6.82 -11.23
N SER A 139 3.88 -6.92 -9.95
CA SER A 139 3.76 -8.16 -9.18
C SER A 139 2.33 -8.46 -8.76
N VAL A 140 1.99 -9.76 -8.67
CA VAL A 140 0.74 -10.23 -8.06
C VAL A 140 1.07 -11.09 -6.84
N VAL A 141 0.90 -10.51 -5.65
CA VAL A 141 1.25 -11.15 -4.38
C VAL A 141 0.09 -12.02 -3.93
N THR A 142 0.26 -13.34 -4.08
CA THR A 142 -0.76 -14.37 -3.78
C THR A 142 -0.44 -15.20 -2.55
N LYS A 143 0.72 -14.98 -1.92
CA LYS A 143 1.22 -15.68 -0.72
C LYS A 143 2.00 -14.71 0.14
N ASP A 144 2.16 -15.05 1.41
CA ASP A 144 2.93 -14.27 2.35
C ASP A 144 4.38 -14.07 1.90
N ILE A 145 4.91 -12.89 2.20
CA ILE A 145 6.29 -12.50 1.92
C ILE A 145 7.01 -12.27 3.26
N PRO A 146 8.10 -12.99 3.53
CA PRO A 146 8.83 -12.84 4.79
C PRO A 146 9.63 -11.54 4.84
N ASP A 147 9.97 -11.11 6.06
CA ASP A 147 10.80 -9.93 6.32
C ASP A 147 12.10 -9.94 5.52
N TRP A 148 12.62 -8.73 5.27
CA TRP A 148 13.91 -8.51 4.63
C TRP A 148 14.00 -9.19 3.26
N SER A 149 13.00 -9.03 2.43
CA SER A 149 12.91 -9.72 1.14
C SER A 149 12.70 -8.76 -0.03
N ILE A 150 13.34 -9.09 -1.16
CA ILE A 150 12.96 -8.58 -2.48
C ILE A 150 12.15 -9.68 -3.14
N ALA A 151 10.93 -9.36 -3.56
CA ALA A 151 10.02 -10.27 -4.24
C ALA A 151 9.43 -9.61 -5.49
N ALA A 152 9.18 -10.40 -6.54
CA ALA A 152 8.57 -9.89 -7.76
C ALA A 152 7.89 -10.97 -8.59
N GLY A 153 7.11 -10.54 -9.58
CA GLY A 153 6.52 -11.39 -10.63
C GLY A 153 5.05 -11.71 -10.43
N ASN A 154 4.49 -12.44 -11.40
CA ASN A 154 3.12 -12.94 -11.38
C ASN A 154 3.12 -14.45 -11.68
N PRO A 155 2.86 -15.32 -10.67
CA PRO A 155 2.68 -14.97 -9.26
C PRO A 155 3.98 -14.49 -8.60
N CYS A 156 3.88 -13.56 -7.64
CA CYS A 156 5.03 -13.00 -6.93
C CYS A 156 5.78 -14.08 -6.15
N ARG A 157 7.13 -14.02 -6.21
CA ARG A 157 8.03 -14.94 -5.48
C ARG A 157 9.18 -14.14 -4.89
N VAL A 158 9.66 -14.58 -3.73
CA VAL A 158 10.90 -14.06 -3.15
C VAL A 158 12.05 -14.37 -4.10
N ILE A 159 12.79 -13.33 -4.48
CA ILE A 159 13.97 -13.41 -5.34
C ILE A 159 15.22 -13.61 -4.48
N ARG A 160 15.37 -12.78 -3.43
CA ARG A 160 16.49 -12.84 -2.48
C ARG A 160 16.18 -12.06 -1.20
N LYS A 161 17.04 -12.19 -0.23
CA LYS A 161 17.04 -11.35 0.96
C LYS A 161 17.69 -9.98 0.67
N ILE A 162 17.24 -8.98 1.43
CA ILE A 162 17.92 -7.68 1.57
C ILE A 162 19.02 -7.85 2.61
N THR A 163 20.20 -7.33 2.32
CA THR A 163 21.39 -7.41 3.20
C THR A 163 22.03 -6.03 3.36
N ASP A 164 23.03 -5.92 4.25
CA ASP A 164 23.77 -4.65 4.43
C ASP A 164 24.49 -4.20 3.15
N GLU A 165 24.77 -5.11 2.23
CA GLU A 165 25.37 -4.78 0.93
C GLU A 165 24.43 -3.95 0.04
N ASP A 166 23.12 -3.96 0.34
CA ASP A 166 22.12 -3.20 -0.41
C ASP A 166 22.02 -1.73 0.02
N ARG A 167 22.69 -1.30 1.09
CA ARG A 167 22.54 0.04 1.68
C ARG A 167 22.76 1.19 0.71
N ARG A 168 23.65 1.00 -0.28
CA ARG A 168 23.96 2.00 -1.30
C ARG A 168 23.51 1.59 -2.70
N LYS A 169 22.73 0.50 -2.83
CA LYS A 169 22.33 -0.04 -4.12
C LYS A 169 21.01 0.57 -4.60
N LEU A 170 21.01 0.97 -5.85
CA LEU A 170 19.84 1.30 -6.64
C LEU A 170 19.45 0.13 -7.55
N PHE A 171 18.41 0.32 -8.35
CA PHE A 171 18.00 -0.64 -9.37
C PHE A 171 19.17 -0.90 -10.36
N HIS A 172 19.28 -2.14 -10.85
CA HIS A 172 20.40 -2.62 -11.70
C HIS A 172 21.80 -2.59 -11.03
N ASN A 173 21.87 -2.61 -9.69
CA ASN A 173 23.11 -2.54 -8.91
C ASN A 173 23.90 -1.23 -9.10
N GLU A 174 23.29 -0.18 -9.62
CA GLU A 174 23.87 1.15 -9.56
C GLU A 174 24.06 1.55 -8.08
N GLU A 175 25.04 2.41 -7.82
CA GLU A 175 25.31 2.88 -6.46
C GLU A 175 24.87 4.33 -6.29
N ILE A 176 24.39 4.64 -5.08
CA ILE A 176 24.16 6.01 -4.64
C ILE A 176 25.53 6.71 -4.60
N ASP A 177 25.66 7.87 -5.27
CA ASP A 177 26.89 8.64 -5.24
C ASP A 177 27.20 9.16 -3.82
N ASP A 178 28.47 9.57 -3.61
CA ASP A 178 28.95 9.95 -2.28
C ASP A 178 28.24 11.18 -1.72
N GLU A 179 27.91 12.17 -2.54
CA GLU A 179 27.23 13.39 -2.13
C GLU A 179 25.80 13.07 -1.61
N ALA A 180 25.04 12.29 -2.37
CA ALA A 180 23.70 11.84 -1.96
C ALA A 180 23.76 10.92 -0.73
N TRP A 181 24.79 10.07 -0.63
CA TRP A 181 24.97 9.20 0.52
C TRP A 181 25.24 9.98 1.82
N ASP A 182 26.10 11.02 1.76
CA ASP A 182 26.37 11.87 2.91
C ASP A 182 25.12 12.61 3.37
N MET A 183 24.27 13.07 2.42
CA MET A 183 22.97 13.67 2.75
C MET A 183 22.02 12.69 3.45
N ILE A 184 21.97 11.43 3.02
CA ILE A 184 21.15 10.38 3.63
C ILE A 184 21.63 10.13 5.08
N CYS A 185 22.93 9.97 5.28
CA CYS A 185 23.50 9.75 6.61
C CYS A 185 23.19 10.91 7.57
N ALA A 186 23.34 12.15 7.10
CA ALA A 186 23.04 13.34 7.92
C ALA A 186 21.55 13.47 8.29
N GLN A 187 20.63 12.88 7.54
CA GLN A 187 19.20 12.85 7.88
C GLN A 187 18.87 11.74 8.90
N ALA A 188 19.59 10.65 8.88
CA ALA A 188 19.39 9.52 9.79
C ALA A 188 19.85 9.79 11.24
N GLU A 189 20.67 10.84 11.46
CA GLU A 189 21.17 11.27 12.77
C GLU A 189 20.24 12.29 13.48
N LYS A 190 19.15 12.70 12.85
CA LYS A 190 18.14 13.65 13.38
C LYS A 190 16.90 12.95 13.88
#